data_6b8519de9672210a7d43a68ca0c3b4d2
#
_entry.id   6b8519de9672210a7d43a68ca0c3b4d2
#
_cell.length_a   1.000
_cell.length_b   1.000
_cell.length_c   1.000
_cell.angle_alpha   90.00
_cell.angle_beta   90.00
_cell.angle_gamma   90.00
#
_symmetry.space_group_name_H-M   'P 1'
#
loop_
_entity.id
_entity.type
_entity.pdbx_description
1 polymer ?
#
loop_
_entity_poly.entity_id
_entity_poly.type
_entity_poly.pdbx_seq_one_letter_code
_entity_poly.pdbx_strand_id
1 'polypeptide(L)'
;VASEMCIRDRFMAALTLAASTQKLGVNLIRVAILVIFVWIGGLKFWNYEAEGIVPFVANSPFMSFFYTKSAPEYKEYKLKEGEFNEAKHQWHVENNTYGFSHGLGILIMAIGILTFLGIFSPKIGLAGAALVIVMTMGTLSFLVTTPEVWVPDLGSEEHGFPLLTGAGRLVIKDTAILAGAIVVLSDSAKRVLNQLRK
;
A
#
# COMPACT_ATOMS: atom_id res chain seq x y z
N VAL A 1 -34.49 -27.59 -28.43
CA VAL A 1 -35.02 -27.50 -27.05
C VAL A 1 -34.13 -28.26 -26.06
N ALA A 2 -33.85 -29.57 -26.25
CA ALA A 2 -32.99 -30.34 -25.30
C ALA A 2 -31.54 -29.83 -25.25
N SER A 3 -30.93 -29.48 -26.41
CA SER A 3 -29.58 -28.93 -26.51
C SER A 3 -29.45 -27.54 -25.83
N GLU A 4 -30.41 -26.68 -25.99
CA GLU A 4 -30.43 -25.36 -25.37
C GLU A 4 -30.58 -25.43 -23.85
N MET A 5 -31.38 -26.40 -23.35
CA MET A 5 -31.54 -26.64 -21.91
C MET A 5 -30.25 -27.13 -21.29
N CYS A 6 -29.54 -28.04 -21.96
CA CYS A 6 -28.22 -28.53 -21.50
C CYS A 6 -27.15 -27.42 -21.47
N ILE A 7 -27.13 -26.53 -22.45
CA ILE A 7 -26.21 -25.37 -22.47
C ILE A 7 -26.51 -24.42 -21.33
N ARG A 8 -27.78 -24.09 -21.10
CA ARG A 8 -28.22 -23.24 -19.99
C ARG A 8 -27.85 -23.83 -18.62
N ASP A 9 -28.03 -25.14 -18.45
CA ASP A 9 -27.72 -25.79 -17.16
C ASP A 9 -26.21 -25.79 -16.88
N ARG A 10 -25.37 -26.01 -17.89
CA ARG A 10 -23.90 -25.89 -17.77
C ARG A 10 -23.49 -24.44 -17.45
N PHE A 11 -24.11 -23.46 -18.09
CA PHE A 11 -23.85 -22.05 -17.82
C PHE A 11 -24.25 -21.67 -16.40
N MET A 12 -25.44 -22.10 -15.92
CA MET A 12 -25.89 -21.88 -14.56
C MET A 12 -24.98 -22.55 -13.52
N ALA A 13 -24.48 -23.75 -13.81
CA ALA A 13 -23.51 -24.42 -12.95
C ALA A 13 -22.18 -23.64 -12.86
N ALA A 14 -21.68 -23.13 -13.98
CA ALA A 14 -20.47 -22.30 -14.03
C ALA A 14 -20.66 -20.98 -13.23
N LEU A 15 -21.81 -20.33 -13.37
CA LEU A 15 -22.13 -19.11 -12.59
C LEU A 15 -22.21 -19.40 -11.09
N THR A 16 -22.85 -20.52 -10.70
CA THR A 16 -22.94 -20.94 -9.31
C THR A 16 -21.55 -21.21 -8.72
N LEU A 17 -20.70 -21.90 -9.47
CA LEU A 17 -19.31 -22.12 -9.06
C LEU A 17 -18.57 -20.79 -8.90
N ALA A 18 -18.65 -19.89 -9.87
CA ALA A 18 -18.03 -18.58 -9.80
C ALA A 18 -18.52 -17.77 -8.58
N ALA A 19 -19.82 -17.75 -8.33
CA ALA A 19 -20.40 -17.08 -7.16
C ALA A 19 -19.90 -17.67 -5.82
N SER A 20 -19.64 -18.97 -5.76
CA SER A 20 -19.12 -19.65 -4.57
C SER A 20 -17.69 -19.25 -4.20
N THR A 21 -16.91 -18.67 -5.13
CA THR A 21 -15.51 -18.24 -4.88
C THR A 21 -15.38 -16.96 -4.08
N GLN A 22 -16.46 -16.22 -3.80
CA GLN A 22 -16.42 -14.93 -3.12
C GLN A 22 -15.65 -14.98 -1.79
N LYS A 23 -15.93 -15.98 -0.94
CA LYS A 23 -15.22 -16.14 0.34
C LYS A 23 -13.74 -16.42 0.16
N LEU A 24 -13.39 -17.23 -0.83
CA LEU A 24 -12.00 -17.50 -1.19
C LEU A 24 -11.32 -16.20 -1.64
N GLY A 25 -11.95 -15.44 -2.53
CA GLY A 25 -11.42 -14.16 -3.02
C GLY A 25 -11.13 -13.17 -1.90
N VAL A 26 -12.05 -13.01 -0.94
CA VAL A 26 -11.83 -12.13 0.22
C VAL A 26 -10.64 -12.60 1.08
N ASN A 27 -10.50 -13.90 1.31
CA ASN A 27 -9.36 -14.42 2.06
C ASN A 27 -8.04 -14.29 1.28
N LEU A 28 -8.05 -14.46 -0.03
CA LEU A 28 -6.87 -14.21 -0.88
C LEU A 28 -6.45 -12.74 -0.85
N ILE A 29 -7.39 -11.79 -0.78
CA ILE A 29 -7.06 -10.37 -0.59
C ILE A 29 -6.34 -10.16 0.76
N ARG A 30 -6.78 -10.79 1.85
CA ARG A 30 -6.09 -10.72 3.15
C ARG A 30 -4.66 -11.27 3.08
N VAL A 31 -4.49 -12.40 2.41
CA VAL A 31 -3.16 -13.00 2.20
C VAL A 31 -2.29 -12.09 1.34
N ALA A 32 -2.83 -11.52 0.27
CA ALA A 32 -2.08 -10.61 -0.59
C ALA A 32 -1.62 -9.34 0.17
N ILE A 33 -2.50 -8.75 0.97
CA ILE A 33 -2.15 -7.61 1.84
C ILE A 33 -1.06 -8.02 2.85
N LEU A 34 -1.16 -9.20 3.48
CA LEU A 34 -0.12 -9.71 4.37
C LEU A 34 1.24 -9.79 3.67
N VAL A 35 1.28 -10.47 2.51
CA VAL A 35 2.52 -10.69 1.75
C VAL A 35 3.14 -9.35 1.35
N ILE A 36 2.36 -8.43 0.79
CA ILE A 36 2.84 -7.12 0.36
C ILE A 36 3.35 -6.33 1.57
N PHE A 37 2.58 -6.25 2.65
CA PHE A 37 2.90 -5.42 3.80
C PHE A 37 4.07 -5.97 4.60
N VAL A 38 4.18 -7.29 4.78
CA VAL A 38 5.32 -7.90 5.47
C VAL A 38 6.59 -7.77 4.63
N TRP A 39 6.50 -7.95 3.30
CA TRP A 39 7.65 -7.83 2.42
C TRP A 39 8.13 -6.37 2.33
N ILE A 40 7.25 -5.45 1.96
CA ILE A 40 7.60 -4.02 1.84
C ILE A 40 8.01 -3.41 3.19
N GLY A 41 7.31 -3.79 4.28
CA GLY A 41 7.66 -3.37 5.64
C GLY A 41 9.03 -3.90 6.06
N GLY A 42 9.35 -5.15 5.71
CA GLY A 42 10.66 -5.76 5.97
C GLY A 42 11.80 -5.07 5.21
N LEU A 43 11.56 -4.65 3.97
CA LEU A 43 12.55 -3.91 3.18
C LEU A 43 12.91 -2.55 3.80
N LYS A 44 12.02 -1.95 4.61
CA LYS A 44 12.27 -0.65 5.29
C LYS A 44 13.44 -0.69 6.30
N PHE A 45 13.94 -1.87 6.62
CA PHE A 45 15.15 -2.03 7.44
C PHE A 45 16.45 -1.94 6.63
N TRP A 46 16.36 -1.87 5.28
CA TRP A 46 17.51 -1.71 4.40
C TRP A 46 17.69 -0.23 4.01
N ASN A 47 18.94 0.24 4.00
CA ASN A 47 19.27 1.64 3.77
C ASN A 47 18.74 2.17 2.43
N TYR A 48 18.91 1.43 1.33
CA TYR A 48 18.45 1.86 0.01
C TYR A 48 16.93 2.11 -0.05
N GLU A 49 16.16 1.30 0.66
CA GLU A 49 14.70 1.49 0.77
C GLU A 49 14.34 2.68 1.66
N ALA A 50 15.06 2.85 2.78
CA ALA A 50 14.88 4.01 3.66
C ALA A 50 15.19 5.32 2.93
N GLU A 51 16.25 5.36 2.14
CA GLU A 51 16.67 6.50 1.32
C GLU A 51 15.69 6.76 0.17
N GLY A 52 15.14 5.70 -0.44
CA GLY A 52 14.17 5.76 -1.53
C GLY A 52 12.83 6.39 -1.16
N ILE A 53 12.43 6.37 0.13
CA ILE A 53 11.18 7.00 0.58
C ILE A 53 11.33 8.48 0.94
N VAL A 54 12.55 9.01 1.03
CA VAL A 54 12.80 10.40 1.46
C VAL A 54 12.03 11.42 0.63
N PRO A 55 11.97 11.36 -0.70
CA PRO A 55 11.18 12.30 -1.49
C PRO A 55 9.70 12.35 -1.10
N PHE A 56 9.12 11.20 -0.79
CA PHE A 56 7.71 11.09 -0.42
C PHE A 56 7.45 11.70 0.96
N VAL A 57 8.30 11.37 1.94
CA VAL A 57 8.14 11.85 3.32
C VAL A 57 8.46 13.34 3.43
N ALA A 58 9.56 13.80 2.81
CA ALA A 58 9.99 15.20 2.87
C ALA A 58 8.98 16.17 2.22
N ASN A 59 8.27 15.75 1.17
CA ASN A 59 7.25 16.57 0.52
C ASN A 59 5.84 16.37 1.10
N SER A 60 5.65 15.43 2.03
CA SER A 60 4.34 15.17 2.61
C SER A 60 4.03 16.13 3.77
N PRO A 61 2.93 16.89 3.72
CA PRO A 61 2.52 17.74 4.84
C PRO A 61 2.17 16.95 6.10
N PHE A 62 1.90 15.65 5.96
CA PHE A 62 1.51 14.76 7.05
C PHE A 62 2.70 14.00 7.66
N MET A 63 3.87 13.97 7.03
CA MET A 63 5.01 13.15 7.45
C MET A 63 6.34 13.90 7.51
N SER A 64 6.47 15.08 6.89
CA SER A 64 7.73 15.82 6.83
C SER A 64 8.31 16.15 8.22
N PHE A 65 7.46 16.29 9.23
CA PHE A 65 7.88 16.58 10.60
C PHE A 65 8.68 15.44 11.28
N PHE A 66 8.72 14.24 10.71
CA PHE A 66 9.58 13.16 11.19
C PHE A 66 11.05 13.35 10.78
N TYR A 67 11.30 14.20 9.80
CA TYR A 67 12.65 14.54 9.33
C TYR A 67 13.13 15.85 9.94
N THR A 68 14.45 15.93 10.16
CA THR A 68 15.08 17.15 10.68
C THR A 68 15.43 18.14 9.57
N LYS A 69 15.59 17.67 8.34
CA LYS A 69 15.92 18.46 7.16
C LYS A 69 14.66 18.69 6.30
N SER A 70 14.54 19.87 5.73
CA SER A 70 13.39 20.25 4.91
C SER A 70 13.59 19.89 3.42
N ALA A 71 12.49 19.73 2.70
CA ALA A 71 12.54 19.76 1.24
C ALA A 71 12.89 21.20 0.76
N PRO A 72 13.67 21.36 -0.34
CA PRO A 72 14.14 20.36 -1.29
C PRO A 72 15.56 19.83 -1.05
N GLU A 73 16.16 20.05 0.11
CA GLU A 73 17.57 19.72 0.42
C GLU A 73 17.95 18.27 0.07
N TYR A 74 17.05 17.31 0.30
CA TYR A 74 17.29 15.89 0.00
C TYR A 74 17.72 15.61 -1.45
N LYS A 75 17.43 16.51 -2.41
CA LYS A 75 17.73 16.30 -3.84
C LYS A 75 19.23 16.16 -4.09
N GLU A 76 20.06 16.83 -3.30
CA GLU A 76 21.52 16.79 -3.40
C GLU A 76 22.09 15.50 -2.82
N TYR A 77 21.33 14.85 -1.93
CA TYR A 77 21.78 13.65 -1.21
C TYR A 77 21.14 12.35 -1.72
N LYS A 78 20.41 12.40 -2.83
CA LYS A 78 19.88 11.19 -3.46
C LYS A 78 20.99 10.20 -3.82
N LEU A 79 20.74 8.92 -3.53
CA LEU A 79 21.56 7.80 -3.94
C LEU A 79 20.78 6.94 -4.95
N LYS A 80 21.49 6.24 -5.81
CA LYS A 80 20.92 5.16 -6.63
C LYS A 80 20.83 3.90 -5.78
N GLU A 81 19.90 3.02 -6.13
CA GLU A 81 19.77 1.73 -5.46
C GLU A 81 21.11 0.97 -5.47
N GLY A 82 21.60 0.60 -4.29
CA GLY A 82 22.88 -0.09 -4.11
C GLY A 82 24.14 0.81 -4.17
N GLU A 83 23.99 2.11 -4.37
CA GLU A 83 25.10 3.06 -4.26
C GLU A 83 25.36 3.39 -2.78
N PHE A 84 26.65 3.48 -2.41
CA PHE A 84 27.06 3.94 -1.09
C PHE A 84 27.97 5.16 -1.22
N ASN A 85 27.66 6.20 -0.46
CA ASN A 85 28.48 7.40 -0.33
C ASN A 85 28.43 7.86 1.13
N GLU A 86 29.58 7.94 1.79
CA GLU A 86 29.71 8.24 3.21
C GLU A 86 29.06 9.58 3.61
N ALA A 87 29.32 10.64 2.85
CA ALA A 87 28.79 11.96 3.15
C ALA A 87 27.27 12.01 3.03
N LYS A 88 26.70 11.33 2.01
CA LYS A 88 25.25 11.22 1.83
C LYS A 88 24.62 10.34 2.90
N HIS A 89 25.28 9.23 3.27
CA HIS A 89 24.84 8.38 4.36
C HIS A 89 24.76 9.15 5.67
N GLN A 90 25.77 9.94 6.00
CA GLN A 90 25.78 10.77 7.21
C GLN A 90 24.62 11.78 7.23
N TRP A 91 24.31 12.40 6.07
CA TRP A 91 23.15 13.27 5.95
C TRP A 91 21.84 12.54 6.28
N HIS A 92 21.66 11.30 5.77
CA HIS A 92 20.47 10.50 6.07
C HIS A 92 20.36 10.11 7.55
N VAL A 93 21.49 9.85 8.22
CA VAL A 93 21.54 9.63 9.68
C VAL A 93 21.05 10.87 10.42
N GLU A 94 21.58 12.05 10.09
CA GLU A 94 21.20 13.33 10.70
C GLU A 94 19.74 13.70 10.41
N ASN A 95 19.22 13.34 9.24
CA ASN A 95 17.84 13.57 8.83
C ASN A 95 16.84 12.65 9.52
N ASN A 96 17.25 11.70 10.36
CA ASN A 96 16.40 10.65 10.96
C ASN A 96 15.74 9.73 9.92
N THR A 97 16.32 9.60 8.73
CA THR A 97 15.76 8.78 7.64
C THR A 97 15.59 7.33 8.05
N TYR A 98 16.62 6.74 8.65
CA TYR A 98 16.61 5.32 9.04
C TYR A 98 15.69 5.04 10.23
N GLY A 99 15.69 5.92 11.23
CA GLY A 99 14.81 5.78 12.40
C GLY A 99 13.33 5.79 11.99
N PHE A 100 12.95 6.75 11.16
CA PHE A 100 11.61 6.83 10.61
C PHE A 100 11.26 5.59 9.78
N SER A 101 12.17 5.17 8.88
CA SER A 101 11.94 4.01 8.00
C SER A 101 11.71 2.72 8.80
N HIS A 102 12.50 2.47 9.84
CA HIS A 102 12.33 1.30 10.70
C HIS A 102 10.99 1.32 11.42
N GLY A 103 10.60 2.47 11.99
CA GLY A 103 9.29 2.63 12.63
C GLY A 103 8.13 2.39 11.66
N LEU A 104 8.24 2.95 10.46
CA LEU A 104 7.26 2.75 9.39
C LEU A 104 7.20 1.27 8.97
N GLY A 105 8.34 0.59 8.85
CA GLY A 105 8.41 -0.83 8.52
C GLY A 105 7.67 -1.71 9.53
N ILE A 106 7.90 -1.46 10.83
CA ILE A 106 7.19 -2.17 11.91
C ILE A 106 5.68 -1.93 11.80
N LEU A 107 5.27 -0.68 11.60
CA LEU A 107 3.86 -0.31 11.47
C LEU A 107 3.19 -1.02 10.29
N ILE A 108 3.82 -1.00 9.11
CA ILE A 108 3.31 -1.66 7.90
C ILE A 108 3.14 -3.16 8.15
N MET A 109 4.17 -3.83 8.68
CA MET A 109 4.10 -5.26 8.98
C MET A 109 2.98 -5.59 9.98
N ALA A 110 2.84 -4.81 11.04
CA ALA A 110 1.79 -5.00 12.04
C ALA A 110 0.40 -4.88 11.41
N ILE A 111 0.15 -3.89 10.54
CA ILE A 111 -1.12 -3.71 9.84
C ILE A 111 -1.42 -4.91 8.93
N GLY A 112 -0.43 -5.40 8.17
CA GLY A 112 -0.59 -6.60 7.33
C GLY A 112 -0.99 -7.83 8.14
N ILE A 113 -0.32 -8.06 9.27
CA ILE A 113 -0.60 -9.17 10.19
C ILE A 113 -2.01 -9.05 10.78
N LEU A 114 -2.41 -7.87 11.27
CA LEU A 114 -3.76 -7.63 11.80
C LEU A 114 -4.85 -7.93 10.75
N THR A 115 -4.62 -7.50 9.50
CA THR A 115 -5.56 -7.74 8.40
C THR A 115 -5.72 -9.24 8.12
N PHE A 116 -4.60 -9.97 8.11
CA PHE A 116 -4.60 -11.43 7.91
C PHE A 116 -5.27 -12.17 9.07
N LEU A 117 -5.02 -11.78 10.32
CA LEU A 117 -5.66 -12.36 11.50
C LEU A 117 -7.19 -12.19 11.50
N GLY A 118 -7.72 -11.32 10.64
CA GLY A 118 -9.14 -11.21 10.34
C GLY A 118 -9.79 -12.48 9.79
N ILE A 119 -9.02 -13.46 9.30
CA ILE A 119 -9.52 -14.79 8.94
C ILE A 119 -10.07 -15.48 10.19
N PHE A 120 -9.39 -15.36 11.32
CA PHE A 120 -9.73 -16.02 12.59
C PHE A 120 -10.62 -15.13 13.47
N SER A 121 -10.32 -13.82 13.56
CA SER A 121 -11.05 -12.86 14.40
C SER A 121 -11.55 -11.67 13.57
N PRO A 122 -12.87 -11.56 13.35
CA PRO A 122 -13.41 -10.50 12.52
C PRO A 122 -13.20 -9.10 13.12
N LYS A 123 -13.13 -8.97 14.45
CA LYS A 123 -12.84 -7.68 15.12
C LYS A 123 -11.43 -7.19 14.82
N ILE A 124 -10.44 -8.10 14.87
CA ILE A 124 -9.04 -7.78 14.52
C ILE A 124 -8.93 -7.43 13.04
N GLY A 125 -9.60 -8.21 12.17
CA GLY A 125 -9.62 -7.94 10.73
C GLY A 125 -10.29 -6.62 10.36
N LEU A 126 -11.32 -6.20 11.12
CA LEU A 126 -11.94 -4.90 10.94
C LEU A 126 -10.95 -3.76 11.22
N ALA A 127 -10.24 -3.84 12.35
CA ALA A 127 -9.21 -2.85 12.71
C ALA A 127 -8.06 -2.84 11.68
N GLY A 128 -7.55 -4.02 11.30
CA GLY A 128 -6.48 -4.14 10.30
C GLY A 128 -6.88 -3.52 8.96
N ALA A 129 -8.07 -3.85 8.44
CA ALA A 129 -8.55 -3.30 7.17
C ALA A 129 -8.76 -1.77 7.22
N ALA A 130 -9.25 -1.24 8.33
CA ALA A 130 -9.36 0.21 8.53
C ALA A 130 -8.00 0.89 8.49
N LEU A 131 -6.99 0.31 9.14
CA LEU A 131 -5.62 0.82 9.12
C LEU A 131 -4.99 0.74 7.71
N VAL A 132 -5.25 -0.33 6.94
CA VAL A 132 -4.82 -0.40 5.52
C VAL A 132 -5.42 0.74 4.72
N ILE A 133 -6.72 1.03 4.90
CA ILE A 133 -7.39 2.14 4.20
C ILE A 133 -6.70 3.47 4.53
N VAL A 134 -6.48 3.77 5.81
CA VAL A 134 -5.81 5.01 6.23
C VAL A 134 -4.40 5.10 5.63
N MET A 135 -3.64 4.01 5.70
CA MET A 135 -2.27 3.97 5.17
C MET A 135 -2.24 4.17 3.65
N THR A 136 -3.10 3.47 2.91
CA THR A 136 -3.15 3.60 1.44
C THR A 136 -3.66 4.96 1.00
N MET A 137 -4.55 5.62 1.73
CA MET A 137 -4.89 7.02 1.48
C MET A 137 -3.69 7.94 1.69
N GLY A 138 -2.87 7.68 2.72
CA GLY A 138 -1.61 8.38 2.95
C GLY A 138 -0.62 8.20 1.79
N THR A 139 -0.42 6.97 1.31
CA THR A 139 0.49 6.72 0.17
C THR A 139 -0.05 7.30 -1.13
N LEU A 140 -1.34 7.21 -1.40
CA LEU A 140 -1.96 7.84 -2.58
C LEU A 140 -1.85 9.37 -2.58
N SER A 141 -1.77 10.01 -1.41
CA SER A 141 -1.54 11.46 -1.33
C SER A 141 -0.20 11.89 -1.95
N PHE A 142 0.77 10.97 -2.04
CA PHE A 142 2.06 11.24 -2.70
C PHE A 142 1.93 11.57 -4.18
N LEU A 143 0.86 11.13 -4.87
CA LEU A 143 0.60 11.54 -6.26
C LEU A 143 0.39 13.05 -6.39
N VAL A 144 -0.01 13.73 -5.31
CA VAL A 144 -0.24 15.18 -5.29
C VAL A 144 0.93 15.91 -4.64
N THR A 145 1.53 15.32 -3.60
CA THR A 145 2.52 16.02 -2.77
C THR A 145 3.97 15.84 -3.24
N THR A 146 4.26 14.79 -4.03
CA THR A 146 5.64 14.43 -4.41
C THR A 146 5.89 14.67 -5.90
N PRO A 147 6.69 15.68 -6.27
CA PRO A 147 6.98 15.98 -7.68
C PRO A 147 7.60 14.80 -8.45
N GLU A 148 8.39 13.97 -7.78
CA GLU A 148 9.11 12.83 -8.38
C GLU A 148 8.21 11.69 -8.89
N VAL A 149 6.91 11.73 -8.60
CA VAL A 149 5.96 10.75 -9.17
C VAL A 149 5.64 11.02 -10.64
N TRP A 150 5.88 12.25 -11.10
CA TRP A 150 5.64 12.68 -12.46
C TRP A 150 6.93 12.76 -13.26
N VAL A 151 6.85 12.47 -14.57
CA VAL A 151 8.03 12.56 -15.46
C VAL A 151 8.29 14.04 -15.74
N PRO A 152 9.45 14.59 -15.31
CA PRO A 152 9.79 15.99 -15.60
C PRO A 152 9.92 16.20 -17.11
N ASP A 153 9.65 17.41 -17.57
CA ASP A 153 9.81 17.88 -18.96
C ASP A 153 8.94 17.13 -20.00
N LEU A 154 8.02 16.29 -19.55
CA LEU A 154 7.01 15.62 -20.38
C LEU A 154 5.60 15.88 -19.83
N GLY A 155 4.64 16.01 -20.70
CA GLY A 155 3.25 16.25 -20.31
C GLY A 155 2.95 17.73 -20.08
N SER A 156 2.22 18.08 -19.00
CA SER A 156 1.94 19.48 -18.65
C SER A 156 3.20 20.18 -18.16
N GLU A 157 3.38 21.46 -18.53
CA GLU A 157 4.59 22.25 -18.21
C GLU A 157 4.89 22.33 -16.70
N GLU A 158 3.88 22.27 -15.84
CA GLU A 158 4.09 22.44 -14.41
C GLU A 158 4.46 21.16 -13.65
N HIS A 159 3.94 19.98 -14.04
CA HIS A 159 4.05 18.78 -13.18
C HIS A 159 4.26 17.46 -13.94
N GLY A 160 4.41 17.46 -15.25
CA GLY A 160 4.57 16.23 -16.04
C GLY A 160 3.32 15.34 -16.14
N PHE A 161 2.18 15.78 -15.58
CA PHE A 161 0.89 15.07 -15.68
C PHE A 161 0.49 14.88 -17.17
N PRO A 162 -0.04 13.72 -17.59
CA PRO A 162 -0.39 12.53 -16.80
C PRO A 162 0.69 11.42 -16.78
N LEU A 163 1.95 11.75 -17.06
CA LEU A 163 3.02 10.77 -17.27
C LEU A 163 3.71 10.40 -15.96
N LEU A 164 3.52 9.16 -15.52
CA LEU A 164 4.07 8.65 -14.27
C LEU A 164 5.49 8.08 -14.41
N THR A 165 6.37 8.43 -13.48
CA THR A 165 7.68 7.78 -13.27
C THR A 165 7.51 6.35 -12.76
N GLY A 166 8.63 5.62 -12.57
CA GLY A 166 8.62 4.33 -11.86
C GLY A 166 8.00 4.43 -10.46
N ALA A 167 8.36 5.47 -9.71
CA ALA A 167 7.81 5.76 -8.39
C ALA A 167 6.30 6.06 -8.44
N GLY A 168 5.86 6.91 -9.36
CA GLY A 168 4.44 7.20 -9.53
C GLY A 168 3.62 5.97 -9.93
N ARG A 169 4.17 5.10 -10.81
CA ARG A 169 3.53 3.83 -11.18
C ARG A 169 3.43 2.86 -10.01
N LEU A 170 4.35 2.92 -9.06
CA LEU A 170 4.28 2.13 -7.84
C LEU A 170 3.14 2.62 -6.96
N VAL A 171 3.07 3.93 -6.71
CA VAL A 171 2.06 4.56 -5.86
C VAL A 171 0.63 4.37 -6.40
N ILE A 172 0.40 4.54 -7.71
CA ILE A 172 -0.96 4.41 -8.27
C ILE A 172 -1.54 3.00 -8.08
N LYS A 173 -0.71 1.96 -7.95
CA LYS A 173 -1.16 0.59 -7.69
C LYS A 173 -1.83 0.44 -6.32
N ASP A 174 -1.58 1.35 -5.38
CA ASP A 174 -2.22 1.34 -4.08
C ASP A 174 -3.74 1.55 -4.16
N THR A 175 -4.26 2.04 -5.28
CA THR A 175 -5.71 2.06 -5.54
C THR A 175 -6.34 0.67 -5.49
N ALA A 176 -5.62 -0.37 -5.96
CA ALA A 176 -6.09 -1.75 -5.89
C ALA A 176 -6.06 -2.28 -4.44
N ILE A 177 -5.04 -1.91 -3.66
CA ILE A 177 -4.95 -2.27 -2.24
C ILE A 177 -6.08 -1.59 -1.45
N LEU A 178 -6.35 -0.31 -1.73
CA LEU A 178 -7.47 0.43 -1.12
C LEU A 178 -8.82 -0.24 -1.40
N ALA A 179 -9.09 -0.58 -2.67
CA ALA A 179 -10.33 -1.27 -3.03
C ALA A 179 -10.45 -2.64 -2.33
N GLY A 180 -9.36 -3.42 -2.32
CA GLY A 180 -9.32 -4.70 -1.61
C GLY A 180 -9.54 -4.54 -0.10
N ALA A 181 -8.95 -3.51 0.52
CA ALA A 181 -9.13 -3.23 1.95
C ALA A 181 -10.59 -2.87 2.30
N ILE A 182 -11.29 -2.13 1.43
CA ILE A 182 -12.72 -1.83 1.60
C ILE A 182 -13.56 -3.11 1.56
N VAL A 183 -13.26 -4.04 0.66
CA VAL A 183 -13.94 -5.34 0.58
C VAL A 183 -13.70 -6.15 1.86
N VAL A 184 -12.45 -6.21 2.34
CA VAL A 184 -12.09 -6.90 3.60
C VAL A 184 -12.75 -6.26 4.81
N LEU A 185 -12.83 -4.92 4.86
CA LEU A 185 -13.51 -4.17 5.90
C LEU A 185 -14.98 -4.55 5.96
N SER A 186 -15.66 -4.53 4.80
CA SER A 186 -17.09 -4.90 4.69
C SER A 186 -17.36 -6.33 5.15
N ASP A 187 -16.53 -7.30 4.71
CA ASP A 187 -16.66 -8.69 5.15
C ASP A 187 -16.48 -8.82 6.67
N SER A 188 -15.45 -8.19 7.22
CA SER A 188 -15.16 -8.22 8.65
C SER A 188 -16.29 -7.59 9.46
N ALA A 189 -16.83 -6.45 9.02
CA ALA A 189 -17.96 -5.78 9.65
C ALA A 189 -19.24 -6.65 9.66
N LYS A 190 -19.57 -7.29 8.53
CA LYS A 190 -20.72 -8.22 8.44
C LYS A 190 -20.55 -9.39 9.41
N ARG A 191 -19.36 -9.94 9.53
CA ARG A 191 -19.07 -11.04 10.47
C ARG A 191 -19.19 -10.60 11.93
N VAL A 192 -18.73 -9.38 12.28
CA VAL A 192 -18.92 -8.82 13.64
C VAL A 192 -20.39 -8.61 13.94
N LEU A 193 -21.17 -8.01 13.02
CA LEU A 193 -22.61 -7.81 13.19
C LEU A 193 -23.35 -9.12 13.42
N ASN A 194 -23.00 -10.18 12.69
CA ASN A 194 -23.59 -11.50 12.87
C ASN A 194 -23.26 -12.13 14.23
N GLN A 195 -22.11 -11.79 14.84
CA GLN A 195 -21.75 -12.23 16.19
C GLN A 195 -22.54 -11.48 17.27
N LEU A 196 -22.85 -10.18 17.04
CA LEU A 196 -23.60 -9.36 18.01
C LEU A 196 -25.10 -9.63 18.00
N ARG A 197 -25.63 -10.24 16.94
CA ARG A 197 -27.04 -10.58 16.80
C ARG A 197 -27.42 -11.98 17.35
N LYS A 198 -26.41 -12.75 17.73
CA LYS A 198 -26.56 -14.06 18.41
C LYS A 198 -26.53 -13.90 19.93
#